data_bb0e8353e3d2ce0940d1bb3709128d4d
#
_entry.id   bb0e8353e3d2ce0940d1bb3709128d4d
#
_cell.length_a   1.000
_cell.length_b   1.000
_cell.length_c   1.000
_cell.angle_alpha   90.00
_cell.angle_beta   90.00
_cell.angle_gamma   90.00
#
_symmetry.space_group_name_H-M   'P 1'
#
loop_
_entity.id
_entity.type
_entity.pdbx_description
1 polymer ?
#
loop_
_entity_poly.entity_id
_entity_poly.type
_entity_poly.pdbx_seq_one_letter_code
_entity_poly.pdbx_strand_id
1 'polypeptide(L)'
;MILIADSGSTKTDWCVVENGEFILRFKTRGMNPFFQTEEEIGKEIEAGLLPSLKDFEPSAIYFYGAGCAFPEKNNMIRRSVNRYLSVPVEVGSDLLAAARALCGDQPGIACIMGTGSNSCYYDGREIVKNVSPLGFILGDEGSGAVLGKLLIGDVLKDQLSPALKDQFLS
;
A
#
# COMPACT_ATOMS: atom_id res chain seq x y z
N MET A 1 -1.50 -11.70 19.54
CA MET A 1 -1.36 -10.35 18.95
C MET A 1 -0.73 -10.45 17.58
N ILE A 2 -1.24 -9.75 16.56
CA ILE A 2 -0.66 -9.70 15.21
C ILE A 2 -0.40 -8.25 14.81
N LEU A 3 0.54 -8.05 13.89
CA LEU A 3 0.81 -6.75 13.29
C LEU A 3 0.44 -6.79 11.81
N ILE A 4 -0.34 -5.81 11.37
CA ILE A 4 -0.76 -5.66 9.97
C ILE A 4 -0.18 -4.37 9.42
N ALA A 5 0.38 -4.42 8.22
CA ALA A 5 0.90 -3.27 7.49
C ALA A 5 0.17 -3.09 6.15
N ASP A 6 -0.19 -1.84 5.86
CA ASP A 6 -0.57 -1.37 4.52
C ASP A 6 0.48 -0.34 4.07
N SER A 7 1.32 -0.73 3.10
CA SER A 7 2.51 0.03 2.70
C SER A 7 2.42 0.53 1.27
N GLY A 8 2.23 1.83 1.13
CA GLY A 8 2.46 2.53 -0.12
C GLY A 8 3.93 2.94 -0.31
N SER A 9 4.23 3.65 -1.42
CA SER A 9 5.57 4.18 -1.66
C SER A 9 5.94 5.36 -0.74
N THR A 10 4.95 6.05 -0.16
CA THR A 10 5.18 7.25 0.66
C THR A 10 5.08 6.97 2.15
N LYS A 11 4.14 6.14 2.54
CA LYS A 11 3.85 5.80 3.94
C LYS A 11 3.46 4.35 4.09
N THR A 12 3.68 3.82 5.31
CA THR A 12 3.13 2.55 5.79
C THR A 12 2.23 2.83 6.97
N ASP A 13 0.98 2.43 6.88
CA ASP A 13 0.04 2.42 8.00
C ASP A 13 0.14 1.05 8.70
N TRP A 14 0.44 1.06 10.00
CA TRP A 14 0.56 -0.12 10.85
C TRP A 14 -0.59 -0.24 11.80
N CYS A 15 -1.03 -1.47 12.06
CA CYS A 15 -2.07 -1.78 13.00
C CYS A 15 -1.71 -2.98 13.86
N VAL A 16 -1.70 -2.82 15.17
CA VAL A 16 -1.61 -3.92 16.14
C VAL A 16 -3.03 -4.41 16.42
N VAL A 17 -3.25 -5.71 16.26
CA VAL A 17 -4.53 -6.37 16.46
C VAL A 17 -4.39 -7.49 17.48
N GLU A 18 -5.28 -7.55 18.46
CA GLU A 18 -5.37 -8.62 19.44
C GLU A 18 -6.83 -9.05 19.62
N ASN A 19 -7.09 -10.35 19.54
CA ASN A 19 -8.44 -10.93 19.67
C ASN A 19 -9.48 -10.31 18.72
N GLY A 20 -9.05 -9.86 17.54
CA GLY A 20 -9.92 -9.20 16.55
C GLY A 20 -10.14 -7.70 16.78
N GLU A 21 -9.58 -7.12 17.84
CA GLU A 21 -9.71 -5.71 18.16
C GLU A 21 -8.44 -4.92 17.79
N PHE A 22 -8.63 -3.67 17.38
CA PHE A 22 -7.54 -2.74 17.09
C PHE A 22 -6.99 -2.15 18.38
N ILE A 23 -5.73 -2.43 18.68
CA ILE A 23 -5.06 -1.96 19.90
C ILE A 23 -4.30 -0.65 19.64
N LEU A 24 -3.54 -0.58 18.54
CA LEU A 24 -2.72 0.58 18.22
C LEU A 24 -2.65 0.77 16.71
N ARG A 25 -2.62 2.03 16.27
CA ARG A 25 -2.28 2.42 14.89
C ARG A 25 -1.19 3.46 14.90
N PHE A 26 -0.22 3.30 14.00
CA PHE A 26 0.87 4.25 13.81
C PHE A 26 1.34 4.23 12.36
N LYS A 27 2.22 5.16 12.01
CA LYS A 27 2.71 5.31 10.65
C LYS A 27 4.23 5.36 10.63
N THR A 28 4.80 4.80 9.57
CA THR A 28 6.19 4.96 9.19
C THR A 28 6.29 5.44 7.75
N ARG A 29 7.49 5.66 7.25
CA ARG A 29 7.72 5.86 5.83
C ARG A 29 7.31 4.62 5.04
N GLY A 30 6.98 4.81 3.76
CA GLY A 30 6.64 3.74 2.85
C GLY A 30 7.80 2.79 2.61
N MET A 31 7.47 1.51 2.48
CA MET A 31 8.42 0.45 2.16
C MET A 31 8.00 -0.19 0.85
N ASN A 32 8.65 0.20 -0.24
CA ASN A 32 8.37 -0.32 -1.57
C ASN A 32 9.63 -0.96 -2.15
N PRO A 33 9.67 -2.30 -2.29
CA PRO A 33 10.86 -3.04 -2.72
C PRO A 33 11.22 -2.85 -4.20
N PHE A 34 10.43 -2.08 -4.98
CA PHE A 34 10.83 -1.66 -6.33
C PHE A 34 11.77 -0.46 -6.31
N PHE A 35 11.64 0.42 -5.32
CA PHE A 35 12.37 1.68 -5.25
C PHE A 35 13.42 1.72 -4.13
N GLN A 36 13.39 0.74 -3.24
CA GLN A 36 14.27 0.68 -2.08
C GLN A 36 15.05 -0.63 -2.05
N THR A 37 16.26 -0.55 -1.53
CA THR A 37 17.11 -1.70 -1.22
C THR A 37 16.68 -2.36 0.09
N GLU A 38 17.14 -3.59 0.33
CA GLU A 38 16.92 -4.30 1.60
C GLU A 38 17.50 -3.54 2.80
N GLU A 39 18.63 -2.82 2.60
CA GLU A 39 19.24 -2.01 3.64
C GLU A 39 18.41 -0.77 4.00
N GLU A 40 17.86 -0.07 2.99
CA GLU A 40 17.00 1.09 3.21
C GLU A 40 15.70 0.71 3.93
N ILE A 41 15.09 -0.41 3.55
CA ILE A 41 13.91 -0.96 4.24
C ILE A 41 14.28 -1.34 5.67
N GLY A 42 15.45 -1.97 5.89
CA GLY A 42 15.96 -2.30 7.22
C GLY A 42 16.11 -1.07 8.12
N LYS A 43 16.67 0.02 7.60
CA LYS A 43 16.80 1.29 8.34
C LYS A 43 15.43 1.86 8.75
N GLU A 44 14.42 1.76 7.87
CA GLU A 44 13.09 2.21 8.20
C GLU A 44 12.43 1.36 9.28
N ILE A 45 12.65 0.03 9.25
CA ILE A 45 12.19 -0.87 10.31
C ILE A 45 12.84 -0.49 11.65
N GLU A 46 14.16 -0.32 11.66
CA GLU A 46 14.91 0.03 12.87
C GLU A 46 14.49 1.38 13.46
N ALA A 47 14.39 2.41 12.62
CA ALA A 47 14.13 3.77 13.06
C ALA A 47 12.63 4.09 13.27
N GLY A 48 11.74 3.44 12.51
CA GLY A 48 10.31 3.76 12.51
C GLY A 48 9.46 2.70 13.20
N LEU A 49 9.65 1.42 12.83
CA LEU A 49 8.79 0.33 13.33
C LEU A 49 9.15 -0.08 14.76
N LEU A 50 10.42 -0.41 15.05
CA LEU A 50 10.81 -0.95 16.35
C LEU A 50 10.49 -0.02 17.53
N PRO A 51 10.72 1.31 17.46
CA PRO A 51 10.37 2.20 18.55
C PRO A 51 8.85 2.24 18.86
N SER A 52 8.03 2.01 17.83
CA SER A 52 6.56 1.98 17.97
C SER A 52 6.05 0.66 18.53
N LEU A 53 6.87 -0.40 18.46
CA LEU A 53 6.53 -1.75 18.95
C LEU A 53 7.13 -2.08 20.31
N LYS A 54 7.82 -1.15 20.99
CA LYS A 54 8.55 -1.41 22.25
C LYS A 54 7.71 -2.09 23.35
N ASP A 55 6.41 -1.84 23.37
CA ASP A 55 5.46 -2.38 24.35
C ASP A 55 4.61 -3.53 23.78
N PHE A 56 4.90 -3.99 22.54
CA PHE A 56 4.10 -4.97 21.82
C PHE A 56 4.97 -6.07 21.22
N GLU A 57 4.62 -7.31 21.46
CA GLU A 57 5.30 -8.47 20.91
C GLU A 57 4.37 -9.20 19.92
N PRO A 58 4.39 -8.86 18.63
CA PRO A 58 3.56 -9.54 17.65
C PRO A 58 4.02 -10.99 17.47
N SER A 59 3.08 -11.93 17.42
CA SER A 59 3.33 -13.34 17.12
C SER A 59 3.41 -13.62 15.61
N ALA A 60 2.92 -12.69 14.78
CA ALA A 60 3.00 -12.73 13.32
C ALA A 60 2.84 -11.33 12.73
N ILE A 61 3.40 -11.14 11.52
CA ILE A 61 3.28 -9.90 10.75
C ILE A 61 2.66 -10.21 9.39
N TYR A 62 1.62 -9.46 9.03
CA TYR A 62 0.98 -9.45 7.71
C TYR A 62 1.30 -8.14 7.02
N PHE A 63 2.22 -8.18 6.08
CA PHE A 63 2.67 -7.01 5.34
C PHE A 63 2.06 -6.99 3.93
N TYR A 64 1.26 -5.99 3.65
CA TYR A 64 0.71 -5.76 2.32
C TYR A 64 1.30 -4.48 1.75
N GLY A 65 1.93 -4.57 0.58
CA GLY A 65 2.64 -3.42 0.05
C GLY A 65 2.58 -3.26 -1.46
N ALA A 66 2.59 -1.99 -1.87
CA ALA A 66 2.88 -1.64 -3.25
C ALA A 66 4.23 -2.26 -3.65
N GLY A 67 4.29 -2.90 -4.82
CA GLY A 67 5.48 -3.61 -5.26
C GLY A 67 5.66 -5.03 -4.71
N CYS A 68 4.80 -5.50 -3.82
CA CYS A 68 4.85 -6.86 -3.26
C CYS A 68 4.02 -7.87 -4.07
N ALA A 69 4.14 -7.85 -5.39
CA ALA A 69 3.44 -8.77 -6.29
C ALA A 69 4.30 -9.97 -6.74
N PHE A 70 5.61 -9.94 -6.47
CA PHE A 70 6.56 -10.96 -6.93
C PHE A 70 7.28 -11.63 -5.76
N PRO A 71 7.51 -12.96 -5.81
CA PRO A 71 8.15 -13.70 -4.74
C PRO A 71 9.49 -13.13 -4.27
N GLU A 72 10.32 -12.65 -5.21
CA GLU A 72 11.61 -12.05 -4.90
C GLU A 72 11.47 -10.78 -4.05
N LYS A 73 10.54 -9.91 -4.42
CA LYS A 73 10.25 -8.66 -3.69
C LYS A 73 9.63 -8.94 -2.32
N ASN A 74 8.75 -9.92 -2.25
CA ASN A 74 8.16 -10.39 -0.98
C ASN A 74 9.25 -10.95 -0.05
N ASN A 75 10.20 -11.71 -0.60
CA ASN A 75 11.32 -12.22 0.19
C ASN A 75 12.26 -11.12 0.68
N MET A 76 12.44 -10.04 -0.07
CA MET A 76 13.21 -8.88 0.38
C MET A 76 12.56 -8.25 1.62
N ILE A 77 11.27 -7.97 1.60
CA ILE A 77 10.53 -7.46 2.78
C ILE A 77 10.66 -8.43 3.95
N ARG A 78 10.41 -9.72 3.70
CA ARG A 78 10.49 -10.75 4.75
C ARG A 78 11.86 -10.81 5.42
N ARG A 79 12.96 -10.78 4.64
CA ARG A 79 14.32 -10.76 5.18
C ARG A 79 14.61 -9.48 5.95
N SER A 80 14.17 -8.32 5.44
CA SER A 80 14.34 -7.04 6.12
C SER A 80 13.69 -7.02 7.49
N VAL A 81 12.44 -7.53 7.59
CA VAL A 81 11.73 -7.64 8.87
C VAL A 81 12.39 -8.66 9.79
N ASN A 82 12.71 -9.85 9.28
CA ASN A 82 13.26 -10.94 10.09
C ASN A 82 14.71 -10.69 10.58
N ARG A 83 15.36 -9.65 10.09
CA ARG A 83 16.64 -9.17 10.66
C ARG A 83 16.46 -8.65 12.09
N TYR A 84 15.28 -8.13 12.42
CA TYR A 84 15.00 -7.47 13.70
C TYR A 84 13.94 -8.21 14.53
N LEU A 85 13.01 -8.90 13.89
CA LEU A 85 11.86 -9.56 14.54
C LEU A 85 11.79 -11.02 14.10
N SER A 86 12.02 -11.94 15.05
CA SER A 86 12.00 -13.39 14.78
C SER A 86 10.58 -13.98 14.83
N VAL A 87 9.73 -13.51 13.92
CA VAL A 87 8.32 -13.92 13.82
C VAL A 87 7.96 -14.30 12.40
N PRO A 88 6.92 -15.13 12.18
CA PRO A 88 6.38 -15.38 10.86
C PRO A 88 5.95 -14.08 10.16
N VAL A 89 6.37 -13.90 8.90
CA VAL A 89 6.02 -12.72 8.08
C VAL A 89 5.35 -13.19 6.80
N GLU A 90 4.07 -12.91 6.66
CA GLU A 90 3.34 -13.03 5.39
C GLU A 90 3.42 -11.72 4.63
N VAL A 91 3.79 -11.79 3.35
CA VAL A 91 3.90 -10.61 2.48
C VAL A 91 3.02 -10.79 1.26
N GLY A 92 2.19 -9.81 0.97
CA GLY A 92 1.30 -9.77 -0.19
C GLY A 92 1.24 -8.36 -0.80
N SER A 93 0.56 -8.25 -1.94
CA SER A 93 0.31 -6.95 -2.57
C SER A 93 -0.76 -6.15 -1.81
N ASP A 94 -0.70 -4.83 -1.92
CA ASP A 94 -1.75 -3.90 -1.47
C ASP A 94 -3.12 -4.25 -2.06
N LEU A 95 -3.15 -4.65 -3.32
CA LEU A 95 -4.39 -5.10 -3.99
C LEU A 95 -4.98 -6.37 -3.34
N LEU A 96 -4.14 -7.29 -2.84
CA LEU A 96 -4.62 -8.45 -2.08
C LEU A 96 -5.22 -8.04 -0.73
N ALA A 97 -4.64 -7.05 -0.07
CA ALA A 97 -5.22 -6.49 1.16
C ALA A 97 -6.60 -5.90 0.89
N ALA A 98 -6.73 -5.09 -0.16
CA ALA A 98 -8.01 -4.52 -0.57
C ALA A 98 -9.05 -5.61 -0.90
N ALA A 99 -8.65 -6.65 -1.63
CA ALA A 99 -9.53 -7.77 -1.97
C ALA A 99 -10.02 -8.52 -0.70
N ARG A 100 -9.11 -8.86 0.22
CA ARG A 100 -9.44 -9.51 1.49
C ARG A 100 -10.35 -8.64 2.36
N ALA A 101 -10.09 -7.33 2.41
CA ALA A 101 -10.88 -6.39 3.22
C ALA A 101 -12.30 -6.18 2.68
N LEU A 102 -12.45 -6.14 1.35
CA LEU A 102 -13.75 -5.88 0.70
C LEU A 102 -14.59 -7.13 0.51
N CYS A 103 -13.97 -8.24 0.17
CA CYS A 103 -14.67 -9.47 -0.23
C CYS A 103 -14.69 -10.54 0.87
N GLY A 104 -13.80 -10.47 1.88
CA GLY A 104 -13.66 -11.54 2.88
C GLY A 104 -13.30 -12.85 2.22
N ASP A 105 -14.10 -13.89 2.47
CA ASP A 105 -13.94 -15.22 1.87
C ASP A 105 -14.84 -15.43 0.63
N GLN A 106 -15.44 -14.35 0.09
CA GLN A 106 -16.33 -14.42 -1.06
C GLN A 106 -15.61 -13.95 -2.33
N PRO A 107 -15.95 -14.52 -3.51
CA PRO A 107 -15.48 -13.98 -4.78
C PRO A 107 -15.96 -12.55 -5.01
N GLY A 108 -15.10 -11.72 -5.61
CA GLY A 108 -15.45 -10.33 -5.88
C GLY A 108 -14.43 -9.60 -6.74
N ILE A 109 -14.74 -8.35 -7.07
CA ILE A 109 -13.84 -7.43 -7.74
C ILE A 109 -13.38 -6.40 -6.72
N ALA A 110 -12.07 -6.26 -6.56
CA ALA A 110 -11.46 -5.22 -5.74
C ALA A 110 -10.71 -4.22 -6.62
N CYS A 111 -10.85 -2.93 -6.29
CA CYS A 111 -10.16 -1.84 -6.96
C CYS A 111 -9.49 -0.96 -5.91
N ILE A 112 -8.28 -0.51 -6.20
CA ILE A 112 -7.59 0.52 -5.44
C ILE A 112 -7.40 1.76 -6.30
N MET A 113 -7.58 2.93 -5.70
CA MET A 113 -7.37 4.24 -6.32
C MET A 113 -6.59 5.11 -5.33
N GLY A 114 -5.33 5.38 -5.70
CA GLY A 114 -4.40 6.19 -4.92
C GLY A 114 -3.61 7.11 -5.85
N THR A 115 -2.29 7.14 -5.74
CA THR A 115 -1.40 7.79 -6.71
C THR A 115 -1.53 7.14 -8.08
N GLY A 116 -1.60 5.81 -8.16
CA GLY A 116 -2.02 5.01 -9.31
C GLY A 116 -3.36 4.34 -9.05
N SER A 117 -3.81 3.47 -9.98
CA SER A 117 -5.00 2.62 -9.81
C SER A 117 -4.70 1.17 -10.16
N ASN A 118 -5.45 0.24 -9.60
CA ASN A 118 -5.32 -1.17 -9.92
C ASN A 118 -6.62 -1.90 -9.62
N SER A 119 -6.88 -3.04 -10.30
CA SER A 119 -8.09 -3.84 -10.09
C SER A 119 -7.85 -5.33 -10.28
N CYS A 120 -8.61 -6.14 -9.56
CA CYS A 120 -8.52 -7.60 -9.68
C CYS A 120 -9.88 -8.29 -9.52
N TYR A 121 -9.95 -9.52 -10.04
CA TYR A 121 -10.91 -10.51 -9.61
C TYR A 121 -10.26 -11.43 -8.57
N TYR A 122 -10.91 -11.52 -7.43
CA TYR A 122 -10.54 -12.31 -6.27
C TYR A 122 -11.55 -13.44 -6.10
N ASP A 123 -11.10 -14.67 -5.83
CA ASP A 123 -11.97 -15.85 -5.75
C ASP A 123 -12.43 -16.20 -4.32
N GLY A 124 -12.08 -15.37 -3.35
CA GLY A 124 -12.28 -15.61 -1.92
C GLY A 124 -11.01 -16.09 -1.20
N ARG A 125 -9.91 -16.34 -1.93
CA ARG A 125 -8.62 -16.80 -1.38
C ARG A 125 -7.44 -16.07 -1.98
N GLU A 126 -7.41 -15.94 -3.31
CA GLU A 126 -6.31 -15.35 -4.06
C GLU A 126 -6.80 -14.48 -5.23
N ILE A 127 -5.92 -13.65 -5.75
CA ILE A 127 -6.17 -12.89 -6.97
C ILE A 127 -5.99 -13.82 -8.16
N VAL A 128 -7.10 -14.14 -8.82
CA VAL A 128 -7.13 -15.02 -9.99
C VAL A 128 -6.83 -14.24 -11.27
N LYS A 129 -7.28 -12.98 -11.33
CA LYS A 129 -7.07 -12.12 -12.49
C LYS A 129 -6.80 -10.70 -12.06
N ASN A 130 -5.74 -10.11 -12.60
CA ASN A 130 -5.40 -8.71 -12.41
C ASN A 130 -5.45 -8.01 -13.77
N VAL A 131 -6.09 -6.85 -13.83
CA VAL A 131 -5.99 -5.96 -15.00
C VAL A 131 -4.79 -5.05 -14.77
N SER A 132 -3.78 -5.17 -15.63
CA SER A 132 -2.55 -4.38 -15.47
C SER A 132 -2.86 -2.89 -15.47
N PRO A 133 -2.39 -2.14 -14.45
CA PRO A 133 -2.65 -0.69 -14.34
C PRO A 133 -1.94 0.13 -15.42
N LEU A 134 -0.92 -0.42 -16.10
CA LEU A 134 -0.09 0.20 -17.14
C LEU A 134 0.63 1.49 -16.73
N GLY A 135 0.43 1.98 -15.50
CA GLY A 135 1.09 3.15 -14.92
C GLY A 135 0.61 4.48 -15.50
N PHE A 136 1.22 5.57 -15.00
CA PHE A 136 0.82 6.96 -15.23
C PHE A 136 0.70 7.38 -16.71
N ILE A 137 1.52 6.83 -17.61
CA ILE A 137 1.54 7.25 -19.02
C ILE A 137 0.41 6.59 -19.82
N LEU A 138 0.22 5.28 -19.64
CA LEU A 138 -0.67 4.46 -20.47
C LEU A 138 -1.96 4.02 -19.78
N GLY A 139 -2.06 4.20 -18.47
CA GLY A 139 -3.18 3.72 -17.66
C GLY A 139 -3.36 4.52 -16.37
N ASP A 140 -3.55 3.84 -15.25
CA ASP A 140 -3.87 4.40 -13.94
C ASP A 140 -5.17 5.23 -13.95
N GLU A 141 -6.16 4.79 -14.73
CA GLU A 141 -7.45 5.46 -14.91
C GLU A 141 -8.13 5.71 -13.55
N GLY A 142 -8.60 6.96 -13.36
CA GLY A 142 -9.24 7.39 -12.11
C GLY A 142 -8.29 7.64 -10.93
N SER A 143 -6.98 7.43 -11.10
CA SER A 143 -5.99 7.71 -10.06
C SER A 143 -5.82 9.21 -9.81
N GLY A 144 -5.27 9.56 -8.64
CA GLY A 144 -4.93 10.93 -8.30
C GLY A 144 -3.95 11.57 -9.29
N ALA A 145 -3.02 10.79 -9.81
CA ALA A 145 -2.05 11.28 -10.81
C ALA A 145 -2.72 11.62 -12.15
N VAL A 146 -3.64 10.76 -12.62
CA VAL A 146 -4.39 11.03 -13.86
C VAL A 146 -5.35 12.20 -13.69
N LEU A 147 -6.09 12.25 -12.57
CA LEU A 147 -7.00 13.38 -12.28
C LEU A 147 -6.25 14.70 -12.15
N GLY A 148 -5.10 14.70 -11.48
CA GLY A 148 -4.25 15.89 -11.38
C GLY A 148 -3.72 16.36 -12.73
N LYS A 149 -3.30 15.42 -13.60
CA LYS A 149 -2.89 15.76 -14.98
C LYS A 149 -4.02 16.39 -15.79
N LEU A 150 -5.23 15.84 -15.70
CA LEU A 150 -6.41 16.38 -16.38
C LEU A 150 -6.73 17.78 -15.84
N LEU A 151 -6.79 17.96 -14.53
CA LEU A 151 -7.06 19.26 -13.90
C LEU A 151 -6.07 20.34 -14.34
N ILE A 152 -4.76 20.04 -14.31
CA ILE A 152 -3.74 20.98 -14.77
C ILE A 152 -3.94 21.31 -16.27
N GLY A 153 -4.24 20.30 -17.07
CA GLY A 153 -4.56 20.48 -18.49
C GLY A 153 -5.71 21.44 -18.72
N ASP A 154 -6.81 21.28 -17.97
CA ASP A 154 -8.01 22.11 -18.06
C ASP A 154 -7.73 23.56 -17.60
N VAL A 155 -6.95 23.73 -16.52
CA VAL A 155 -6.50 25.05 -16.05
C VAL A 155 -5.71 25.78 -17.14
N LEU A 156 -4.72 25.11 -17.74
CA LEU A 156 -3.82 25.71 -18.73
C LEU A 156 -4.50 25.98 -20.08
N LYS A 157 -5.58 25.26 -20.39
CA LYS A 157 -6.39 25.47 -21.62
C LYS A 157 -7.59 26.37 -21.39
N ASP A 158 -7.71 27.03 -20.24
CA ASP A 158 -8.84 27.88 -19.88
C ASP A 158 -10.23 27.18 -19.97
N GLN A 159 -10.26 25.89 -19.63
CA GLN A 159 -11.48 25.08 -19.67
C GLN A 159 -12.24 25.08 -18.35
N LEU A 160 -11.68 25.65 -17.29
CA LEU A 160 -12.36 25.84 -16.01
C LEU A 160 -13.09 27.18 -15.95
N SER A 161 -14.09 27.25 -15.08
CA SER A 161 -14.71 28.55 -14.75
C SER A 161 -13.66 29.49 -14.14
N PRO A 162 -13.77 30.81 -14.35
CA PRO A 162 -12.81 31.78 -13.80
C PRO A 162 -12.62 31.62 -12.30
N ALA A 163 -13.70 31.41 -11.54
CA ALA A 163 -13.64 31.25 -10.09
C ALA A 163 -12.84 30.03 -9.66
N LEU A 164 -12.98 28.87 -10.35
CA LEU A 164 -12.21 27.67 -10.06
C LEU A 164 -10.74 27.81 -10.47
N LYS A 165 -10.47 28.48 -11.58
CA LYS A 165 -9.11 28.76 -12.02
C LYS A 165 -8.38 29.65 -11.03
N ASP A 166 -9.01 30.73 -10.56
CA ASP A 166 -8.44 31.63 -9.57
C ASP A 166 -8.15 30.92 -8.25
N GLN A 167 -9.09 30.07 -7.81
CA GLN A 167 -8.90 29.25 -6.60
C GLN A 167 -7.73 28.25 -6.73
N PHE A 168 -7.50 27.71 -7.91
CA PHE A 168 -6.39 26.77 -8.16
C PHE A 168 -5.03 27.49 -8.20
N LEU A 169 -4.98 28.74 -8.68
CA LEU A 169 -3.75 29.51 -8.88
C LEU A 169 -3.35 30.35 -7.63
N SER A 170 -4.25 30.47 -6.64
CA SER A 170 -3.99 31.20 -5.39
C SER A 170 -3.23 30.34 -4.37
#